data_2fb0452bebbf6df6c01e0a47f927e5f4
#
_entry.id   2fb0452bebbf6df6c01e0a47f927e5f4
#
_cell.length_a   1.000
_cell.length_b   1.000
_cell.length_c   1.000
_cell.angle_alpha   90.00
_cell.angle_beta   90.00
_cell.angle_gamma   90.00
#
_symmetry.space_group_name_H-M   'P 1'
#
loop_
_entity.id
_entity.type
_entity.pdbx_description
1 polymer ?
#
loop_
_entity_poly.entity_id
_entity_poly.type
_entity_poly.pdbx_seq_one_letter_code
_entity_poly.pdbx_strand_id
1 'polypeptide(L)'
;VPSSVSLSDSVAWLSGDLIFRTGTSLESRLVTEFGGNRLTHVGFLVHSPGGWLVVHAATGEDEGNTDSVKCEMVRSFACGDRCKSVRVVHIACDTAIAQRAVRFALQQIGKPFDADFDITDTTKYYCTELVWQAYRHQHVDLSHGRRHHIQLLGLKKTCILPVDLLP
;
A
#
# COMPACT_ATOMS: atom_id res chain seq x y z
N VAL A 1 21.10 -6.83 9.12
CA VAL A 1 21.07 -5.72 8.16
C VAL A 1 19.91 -6.01 7.24
N PRO A 2 18.83 -5.21 7.27
CA PRO A 2 17.78 -5.39 6.29
C PRO A 2 18.39 -5.20 4.91
N SER A 3 18.01 -6.05 3.99
CA SER A 3 18.39 -5.93 2.58
C SER A 3 17.99 -4.53 2.13
N SER A 4 18.93 -3.63 2.04
CA SER A 4 18.70 -2.33 1.44
C SER A 4 18.16 -2.61 0.04
N VAL A 5 16.99 -2.10 -0.26
CA VAL A 5 16.51 -2.07 -1.65
C VAL A 5 17.63 -1.42 -2.44
N SER A 6 18.25 -2.20 -3.30
CA SER A 6 19.34 -1.67 -4.10
C SER A 6 18.76 -0.60 -5.01
N LEU A 7 19.25 0.61 -4.91
CA LEU A 7 18.85 1.70 -5.83
C LEU A 7 19.12 1.34 -7.30
N SER A 8 19.95 0.33 -7.56
CA SER A 8 20.14 -0.22 -8.91
C SER A 8 18.87 -0.84 -9.48
N ASP A 9 17.97 -1.35 -8.64
CA ASP A 9 16.71 -1.94 -9.09
C ASP A 9 15.68 -0.87 -9.51
N SER A 10 15.87 0.37 -9.07
CA SER A 10 14.96 1.48 -9.38
C SER A 10 14.93 1.88 -10.87
N VAL A 11 15.92 1.45 -11.65
CA VAL A 11 15.97 1.71 -13.11
C VAL A 11 14.81 1.06 -13.84
N ALA A 12 14.28 -0.06 -13.32
CA ALA A 12 13.16 -0.79 -13.90
C ALA A 12 11.78 -0.34 -13.36
N TRP A 13 11.74 0.56 -12.38
CA TRP A 13 10.50 0.98 -11.75
C TRP A 13 9.75 1.99 -12.62
N LEU A 14 8.43 1.93 -12.56
CA LEU A 14 7.52 2.87 -13.22
C LEU A 14 6.55 3.47 -12.19
N SER A 15 6.17 4.73 -12.40
CA SER A 15 5.11 5.32 -11.58
C SER A 15 3.82 4.53 -11.76
N GLY A 16 3.21 4.15 -10.63
CA GLY A 16 2.04 3.26 -10.60
C GLY A 16 2.37 1.81 -10.27
N ASP A 17 3.64 1.43 -10.26
CA ASP A 17 4.07 0.15 -9.70
C ASP A 17 3.75 0.12 -8.21
N LEU A 18 3.51 -1.08 -7.69
CA LEU A 18 3.23 -1.29 -6.29
C LEU A 18 4.51 -1.65 -5.54
N ILE A 19 4.67 -1.07 -4.36
CA ILE A 19 5.72 -1.43 -3.43
C ILE A 19 5.10 -2.05 -2.18
N PHE A 20 5.44 -3.32 -1.93
CA PHE A 20 5.02 -4.06 -0.75
C PHE A 20 6.15 -4.10 0.26
N ARG A 21 5.81 -4.12 1.54
CA ARG A 21 6.79 -4.40 2.59
C ARG A 21 6.25 -5.41 3.60
N THR A 22 7.16 -6.09 4.26
CA THR A 22 6.90 -6.78 5.53
C THR A 22 7.17 -5.78 6.64
N GLY A 23 6.12 -5.27 7.26
CA GLY A 23 6.21 -4.26 8.30
C GLY A 23 6.49 -4.84 9.68
N THR A 24 6.76 -3.95 10.63
CA THR A 24 7.03 -4.27 12.03
C THR A 24 5.92 -3.83 12.97
N SER A 25 4.91 -3.10 12.47
CA SER A 25 3.79 -2.57 13.25
C SER A 25 2.86 -3.65 13.78
N LEU A 26 2.02 -3.29 14.75
CA LEU A 26 0.95 -4.17 15.25
C LEU A 26 -0.02 -4.55 14.14
N GLU A 27 -0.39 -3.62 13.27
CA GLU A 27 -1.21 -3.85 12.10
C GLU A 27 -0.59 -4.90 11.17
N SER A 28 0.73 -4.81 10.93
CA SER A 28 1.47 -5.79 10.14
C SER A 28 1.37 -7.20 10.72
N ARG A 29 1.40 -7.33 12.04
CA ARG A 29 1.22 -8.63 12.72
C ARG A 29 -0.17 -9.19 12.51
N LEU A 30 -1.21 -8.36 12.60
CA LEU A 30 -2.59 -8.76 12.36
C LEU A 30 -2.79 -9.22 10.91
N VAL A 31 -2.26 -8.49 9.94
CA VAL A 31 -2.33 -8.87 8.53
C VAL A 31 -1.64 -10.21 8.29
N THR A 32 -0.48 -10.44 8.91
CA THR A 32 0.23 -11.73 8.81
C THR A 32 -0.58 -12.87 9.40
N GLU A 33 -1.21 -12.64 10.55
CA GLU A 33 -2.01 -13.66 11.24
C GLU A 33 -3.21 -14.10 10.41
N PHE A 34 -3.94 -13.15 9.82
CA PHE A 34 -5.15 -13.45 9.05
C PHE A 34 -4.89 -13.84 7.60
N GLY A 35 -3.86 -13.27 6.98
CA GLY A 35 -3.54 -13.49 5.56
C GLY A 35 -2.54 -14.61 5.28
N GLY A 36 -1.81 -15.07 6.29
CA GLY A 36 -0.78 -16.11 6.15
C GLY A 36 0.40 -15.70 5.27
N ASN A 37 0.48 -14.45 4.84
CA ASN A 37 1.53 -13.92 3.96
C ASN A 37 2.39 -12.91 4.72
N ARG A 38 3.68 -12.85 4.35
CA ARG A 38 4.64 -11.92 4.97
C ARG A 38 4.53 -10.49 4.47
N LEU A 39 3.90 -10.26 3.33
CA LEU A 39 3.65 -8.91 2.81
C LEU A 39 2.45 -8.30 3.55
N THR A 40 2.69 -7.26 4.32
CA THR A 40 1.72 -6.71 5.27
C THR A 40 1.26 -5.29 4.94
N HIS A 41 1.94 -4.63 4.00
CA HIS A 41 1.66 -3.25 3.65
C HIS A 41 1.99 -2.99 2.18
N VAL A 42 1.30 -2.04 1.58
CA VAL A 42 1.48 -1.70 0.17
C VAL A 42 1.27 -0.20 -0.06
N GLY A 43 1.97 0.35 -1.04
CA GLY A 43 1.79 1.70 -1.54
C GLY A 43 2.09 1.80 -3.02
N PHE A 44 1.96 3.01 -3.56
CA PHE A 44 2.32 3.34 -4.93
C PHE A 44 3.73 3.88 -5.00
N LEU A 45 4.49 3.43 -6.00
CA LEU A 45 5.71 4.11 -6.43
C LEU A 45 5.36 5.30 -7.32
N VAL A 46 5.94 6.44 -7.02
CA VAL A 46 5.78 7.68 -7.78
C VAL A 46 7.15 8.30 -8.05
N HIS A 47 7.47 8.51 -9.32
CA HIS A 47 8.69 9.21 -9.70
C HIS A 47 8.54 10.71 -9.47
N SER A 48 9.55 11.33 -8.86
CA SER A 48 9.64 12.79 -8.70
C SER A 48 11.04 13.27 -9.05
N PRO A 49 11.23 14.59 -9.29
CA PRO A 49 12.56 15.15 -9.55
C PRO A 49 13.58 14.89 -8.43
N GLY A 50 13.11 14.75 -7.18
CA GLY A 50 13.93 14.44 -6.02
C GLY A 50 14.17 12.96 -5.75
N GLY A 51 13.64 12.07 -6.58
CA GLY A 51 13.75 10.62 -6.44
C GLY A 51 12.41 9.91 -6.37
N TRP A 52 12.42 8.66 -5.91
CA TRP A 52 11.23 7.84 -5.80
C TRP A 52 10.50 8.07 -4.49
N LEU A 53 9.19 8.29 -4.60
CA LEU A 53 8.26 8.47 -3.48
C LEU A 53 7.32 7.26 -3.38
N VAL A 54 6.77 7.07 -2.18
CA VAL A 54 5.69 6.12 -1.91
C VAL A 54 4.47 6.88 -1.41
N VAL A 55 3.32 6.68 -2.05
CA VAL A 55 2.02 7.14 -1.56
C VAL A 55 1.30 5.95 -0.95
N HIS A 56 0.94 6.06 0.33
CA HIS A 56 0.33 4.96 1.07
C HIS A 56 -0.55 5.44 2.23
N ALA A 57 -1.49 4.60 2.64
CA ALA A 57 -2.26 4.80 3.87
C ALA A 57 -1.57 4.07 5.02
N ALA A 58 -1.15 4.76 6.05
CA ALA A 58 -0.31 4.23 7.12
C ALA A 58 -0.75 4.64 8.53
N THR A 59 -0.38 3.81 9.50
CA THR A 59 -0.62 4.02 10.92
C THR A 59 0.68 4.00 11.71
N GLY A 60 0.74 4.82 12.80
CA GLY A 60 1.70 4.65 13.89
C GLY A 60 3.18 4.64 13.51
N GLU A 61 3.54 5.31 12.41
CA GLU A 61 4.89 5.22 11.89
C GLU A 61 5.83 6.32 12.37
N ASP A 62 5.30 7.46 12.79
CA ASP A 62 6.08 8.61 13.25
C ASP A 62 5.45 9.26 14.47
N GLU A 63 6.27 9.65 15.45
CA GLU A 63 5.80 10.44 16.60
C GLU A 63 5.16 11.75 16.12
N GLY A 64 3.94 12.01 16.58
CA GLY A 64 3.19 13.21 16.25
C GLY A 64 2.56 13.22 14.86
N ASN A 65 2.69 12.16 14.09
CA ASN A 65 2.07 12.04 12.78
C ASN A 65 0.68 11.39 12.88
N THR A 66 -0.27 11.96 12.16
CA THR A 66 -1.63 11.43 12.11
C THR A 66 -1.68 10.21 11.21
N ASP A 67 -2.39 9.17 11.62
CA ASP A 67 -2.68 8.01 10.79
C ASP A 67 -3.49 8.45 9.56
N SER A 68 -2.88 8.41 8.40
CA SER A 68 -3.46 8.98 7.18
C SER A 68 -2.82 8.46 5.90
N VAL A 69 -3.42 8.83 4.78
CA VAL A 69 -2.78 8.74 3.47
C VAL A 69 -1.67 9.78 3.40
N LYS A 70 -0.46 9.35 3.10
CA LYS A 70 0.74 10.18 3.10
C LYS A 70 1.68 9.83 1.93
N CYS A 71 2.64 10.73 1.72
CA CYS A 71 3.69 10.56 0.72
C CYS A 71 5.05 10.70 1.41
N GLU A 72 5.95 9.76 1.17
CA GLU A 72 7.30 9.79 1.71
C GLU A 72 8.32 9.19 0.75
N MET A 73 9.62 9.42 1.00
CA MET A 73 10.67 8.82 0.19
C MET A 73 10.71 7.29 0.37
N VAL A 74 11.05 6.57 -0.69
CA VAL A 74 11.21 5.11 -0.64
C VAL A 74 12.15 4.68 0.50
N ARG A 75 13.25 5.40 0.72
CA ARG A 75 14.18 5.09 1.80
C ARG A 75 13.56 5.15 3.19
N SER A 76 12.60 6.04 3.40
CA SER A 76 11.86 6.13 4.67
C SER A 76 10.84 5.00 4.80
N PHE A 77 10.12 4.71 3.72
CA PHE A 77 9.19 3.59 3.66
C PHE A 77 9.88 2.24 3.92
N ALA A 78 11.07 2.04 3.37
CA ALA A 78 11.86 0.82 3.47
C ALA A 78 12.88 0.84 4.62
N CYS A 79 12.76 1.79 5.56
CA CYS A 79 13.66 1.92 6.70
C CYS A 79 13.61 0.67 7.60
N GLY A 80 14.77 0.24 8.11
CA GLY A 80 14.91 -0.98 8.93
C GLY A 80 14.06 -1.02 10.19
N ASP A 81 13.68 0.14 10.74
CA ASP A 81 12.78 0.21 11.91
C ASP A 81 11.33 -0.13 11.58
N ARG A 82 10.92 0.07 10.33
CA ARG A 82 9.55 -0.12 9.86
C ARG A 82 9.38 -1.33 8.95
N CYS A 83 10.46 -1.81 8.38
CA CYS A 83 10.43 -2.73 7.25
C CYS A 83 11.50 -3.81 7.38
N LYS A 84 11.07 -5.07 7.25
CA LYS A 84 11.96 -6.24 7.23
C LYS A 84 12.38 -6.61 5.81
N SER A 85 11.48 -6.44 4.85
CA SER A 85 11.72 -6.74 3.44
C SER A 85 10.78 -5.93 2.54
N VAL A 86 11.18 -5.74 1.29
CA VAL A 86 10.45 -4.98 0.28
C VAL A 86 10.35 -5.78 -1.01
N ARG A 87 9.21 -5.67 -1.69
CA ARG A 87 8.98 -6.23 -3.01
C ARG A 87 8.26 -5.21 -3.89
N VAL A 88 8.77 -4.97 -5.10
CA VAL A 88 8.11 -4.15 -6.11
C VAL A 88 7.43 -5.04 -7.14
N VAL A 89 6.19 -4.71 -7.49
CA VAL A 89 5.40 -5.42 -8.48
C VAL A 89 4.96 -4.44 -9.55
N HIS A 90 5.31 -4.73 -10.80
CA HIS A 90 4.86 -3.97 -11.96
C HIS A 90 3.42 -4.32 -12.30
N ILE A 91 2.59 -3.31 -12.56
CA ILE A 91 1.22 -3.49 -13.01
C ILE A 91 1.19 -3.41 -14.54
N ALA A 92 0.84 -4.54 -15.16
CA ALA A 92 0.74 -4.65 -16.62
C ALA A 92 -0.53 -3.94 -17.13
N CYS A 93 -0.41 -2.64 -17.38
CA CYS A 93 -1.48 -1.82 -17.95
C CYS A 93 -0.88 -0.69 -18.80
N ASP A 94 -1.76 0.02 -19.51
CA ASP A 94 -1.37 1.22 -20.25
C ASP A 94 -0.78 2.27 -19.27
N THR A 95 0.28 2.93 -19.69
CA THR A 95 0.95 4.00 -18.93
C THR A 95 -0.03 5.10 -18.51
N ALA A 96 -0.98 5.46 -19.37
CA ALA A 96 -2.01 6.45 -19.07
C ALA A 96 -2.92 5.99 -17.91
N ILE A 97 -3.23 4.70 -17.82
CA ILE A 97 -4.00 4.11 -16.72
C ILE A 97 -3.22 4.23 -15.42
N ALA A 98 -1.95 3.83 -15.41
CA ALA A 98 -1.08 3.92 -14.24
C ALA A 98 -0.93 5.36 -13.74
N GLN A 99 -0.75 6.32 -14.65
CA GLN A 99 -0.66 7.75 -14.31
C GLN A 99 -1.95 8.29 -13.69
N ARG A 100 -3.11 7.90 -14.19
CA ARG A 100 -4.40 8.29 -13.61
C ARG A 100 -4.62 7.65 -12.23
N ALA A 101 -4.21 6.40 -12.04
CA ALA A 101 -4.28 5.74 -10.74
C ALA A 101 -3.40 6.46 -9.70
N VAL A 102 -2.17 6.81 -10.06
CA VAL A 102 -1.28 7.60 -9.21
C VAL A 102 -1.88 8.97 -8.88
N ARG A 103 -2.44 9.65 -9.86
CA ARG A 103 -3.09 10.95 -9.65
C ARG A 103 -4.25 10.84 -8.66
N PHE A 104 -5.07 9.80 -8.79
CA PHE A 104 -6.14 9.52 -7.83
C PHE A 104 -5.57 9.36 -6.43
N ALA A 105 -4.53 8.54 -6.25
CA ALA A 105 -3.91 8.30 -4.95
C ALA A 105 -3.35 9.59 -4.33
N LEU A 106 -2.69 10.43 -5.12
CA LEU A 106 -2.16 11.72 -4.68
C LEU A 106 -3.26 12.67 -4.19
N GLN A 107 -4.44 12.64 -4.79
CA GLN A 107 -5.59 13.43 -4.36
C GLN A 107 -6.17 12.97 -3.02
N GLN A 108 -5.86 11.75 -2.56
CA GLN A 108 -6.34 11.23 -1.29
C GLN A 108 -5.42 11.57 -0.11
N ILE A 109 -4.24 12.16 -0.35
CA ILE A 109 -3.30 12.51 0.72
C ILE A 109 -4.01 13.39 1.77
N GLY A 110 -3.83 13.04 3.04
CA GLY A 110 -4.46 13.69 4.18
C GLY A 110 -5.74 13.04 4.66
N LYS A 111 -6.37 12.16 3.89
CA LYS A 111 -7.53 11.40 4.37
C LYS A 111 -7.11 10.44 5.48
N PRO A 112 -8.00 10.22 6.49
CA PRO A 112 -7.68 9.35 7.63
C PRO A 112 -7.43 7.89 7.20
N PHE A 113 -6.65 7.17 8.01
CA PHE A 113 -6.53 5.73 7.90
C PHE A 113 -7.84 5.05 8.34
N ASP A 114 -8.27 4.04 7.60
CA ASP A 114 -9.46 3.27 7.92
C ASP A 114 -9.11 2.08 8.82
N ALA A 115 -9.23 2.28 10.13
CA ALA A 115 -9.02 1.22 11.11
C ALA A 115 -10.19 0.22 11.19
N ASP A 116 -11.31 0.52 10.57
CA ASP A 116 -12.48 -0.37 10.49
C ASP A 116 -12.41 -1.33 9.32
N PHE A 117 -11.49 -1.10 8.37
CA PHE A 117 -11.34 -1.89 7.15
C PHE A 117 -12.64 -2.01 6.34
N ASP A 118 -13.38 -0.91 6.25
CA ASP A 118 -14.65 -0.83 5.53
C ASP A 118 -14.46 -0.29 4.11
N ILE A 119 -14.41 -1.18 3.14
CA ILE A 119 -14.21 -0.86 1.73
C ILE A 119 -15.33 0.02 1.13
N THR A 120 -16.45 0.18 1.83
CA THR A 120 -17.57 1.01 1.37
C THR A 120 -17.44 2.47 1.80
N ASP A 121 -16.60 2.78 2.78
CA ASP A 121 -16.37 4.13 3.28
C ASP A 121 -15.21 4.80 2.52
N THR A 122 -15.55 5.68 1.58
CA THR A 122 -14.57 6.39 0.75
C THR A 122 -13.99 7.66 1.39
N THR A 123 -14.34 7.95 2.65
CA THR A 123 -13.78 9.10 3.39
C THR A 123 -12.45 8.80 4.06
N LYS A 124 -12.08 7.54 4.14
CA LYS A 124 -10.85 7.02 4.74
C LYS A 124 -10.38 5.78 3.99
N TYR A 125 -9.10 5.43 4.13
CA TYR A 125 -8.49 4.32 3.42
C TYR A 125 -7.59 3.49 4.32
N TYR A 126 -7.63 2.15 4.17
CA TYR A 126 -6.52 1.30 4.58
C TYR A 126 -5.60 1.03 3.37
N CYS A 127 -4.43 0.43 3.59
CA CYS A 127 -3.35 0.44 2.58
C CYS A 127 -3.75 -0.20 1.24
N THR A 128 -4.32 -1.39 1.26
CA THR A 128 -4.73 -2.12 0.03
C THR A 128 -5.92 -1.47 -0.64
N GLU A 129 -6.83 -0.89 0.13
CA GLU A 129 -8.00 -0.20 -0.38
C GLU A 129 -7.62 1.03 -1.22
N LEU A 130 -6.66 1.83 -0.76
CA LEU A 130 -6.18 3.00 -1.52
C LEU A 130 -5.70 2.59 -2.91
N VAL A 131 -4.87 1.57 -2.97
CA VAL A 131 -4.29 1.05 -4.21
C VAL A 131 -5.37 0.44 -5.10
N TRP A 132 -6.24 -0.37 -4.51
CA TRP A 132 -7.33 -1.02 -5.23
C TRP A 132 -8.31 0.01 -5.80
N GLN A 133 -8.74 1.00 -5.02
CA GLN A 133 -9.66 2.04 -5.48
C GLN A 133 -9.04 2.89 -6.60
N ALA A 134 -7.76 3.24 -6.50
CA ALA A 134 -7.08 4.02 -7.52
C ALA A 134 -7.12 3.35 -8.89
N TYR A 135 -6.85 2.06 -8.95
CA TYR A 135 -6.93 1.29 -10.20
C TYR A 135 -8.37 0.95 -10.57
N ARG A 136 -9.24 0.71 -9.60
CA ARG A 136 -10.66 0.42 -9.83
C ARG A 136 -11.36 1.58 -10.55
N HIS A 137 -11.01 2.82 -10.23
CA HIS A 137 -11.49 4.01 -10.95
C HIS A 137 -11.03 4.05 -12.41
N GLN A 138 -10.04 3.27 -12.78
CA GLN A 138 -9.57 3.09 -14.15
C GLN A 138 -10.06 1.76 -14.76
N HIS A 139 -11.07 1.14 -14.16
CA HIS A 139 -11.65 -0.14 -14.60
C HIS A 139 -10.68 -1.33 -14.53
N VAL A 140 -9.67 -1.25 -13.66
CA VAL A 140 -8.73 -2.34 -13.39
C VAL A 140 -8.95 -2.85 -11.97
N ASP A 141 -9.33 -4.11 -11.83
CA ASP A 141 -9.50 -4.75 -10.52
C ASP A 141 -8.23 -5.55 -10.17
N LEU A 142 -7.34 -4.95 -9.38
CA LEU A 142 -6.09 -5.59 -8.97
C LEU A 142 -6.30 -6.83 -8.10
N SER A 143 -7.43 -6.92 -7.42
CA SER A 143 -7.73 -8.05 -6.55
C SER A 143 -8.26 -9.27 -7.32
N HIS A 144 -8.65 -9.09 -8.57
CA HIS A 144 -9.32 -10.13 -9.38
C HIS A 144 -10.52 -10.75 -8.64
N GLY A 145 -11.24 -9.95 -7.87
CA GLY A 145 -12.37 -10.41 -7.05
C GLY A 145 -11.99 -11.12 -5.76
N ARG A 146 -10.71 -11.27 -5.46
CA ARG A 146 -10.24 -11.94 -4.23
C ARG A 146 -10.57 -11.10 -3.01
N ARG A 147 -10.99 -11.75 -1.94
CA ARG A 147 -11.32 -11.14 -0.66
C ARG A 147 -10.92 -12.07 0.48
N HIS A 148 -10.66 -11.48 1.64
CA HIS A 148 -10.47 -12.19 2.89
C HIS A 148 -11.56 -11.85 3.88
N HIS A 149 -12.01 -12.86 4.62
CA HIS A 149 -12.94 -12.66 5.72
C HIS A 149 -12.14 -12.68 7.01
N ILE A 150 -12.15 -11.56 7.73
CA ILE A 150 -11.48 -11.43 9.03
C ILE A 150 -12.51 -11.22 10.12
N GLN A 151 -12.17 -11.65 11.32
CA GLN A 151 -12.96 -11.40 12.52
C GLN A 151 -12.19 -10.45 13.42
N LEU A 152 -12.72 -9.24 13.58
CA LEU A 152 -12.10 -8.19 14.38
C LEU A 152 -13.10 -7.72 15.42
N LEU A 153 -12.72 -7.77 16.72
CA LEU A 153 -13.59 -7.37 17.85
C LEU A 153 -14.99 -8.02 17.81
N GLY A 154 -15.06 -9.30 17.43
CA GLY A 154 -16.31 -10.05 17.34
C GLY A 154 -17.14 -9.78 16.08
N LEU A 155 -16.71 -8.87 15.20
CA LEU A 155 -17.37 -8.56 13.93
C LEU A 155 -16.65 -9.26 12.77
N LYS A 156 -17.42 -9.88 11.90
CA LYS A 156 -16.92 -10.43 10.64
C LYS A 156 -16.82 -9.31 9.62
N LYS A 157 -15.62 -9.13 9.04
CA LYS A 157 -15.37 -8.15 8.00
C LYS A 157 -14.78 -8.80 6.76
N THR A 158 -15.17 -8.30 5.60
CA THR A 158 -14.57 -8.66 4.32
C THR A 158 -13.63 -7.54 3.89
N CYS A 159 -12.37 -7.88 3.63
CA CYS A 159 -11.36 -6.89 3.23
C CYS A 159 -10.44 -7.43 2.13
N ILE A 160 -9.66 -6.54 1.55
CA ILE A 160 -8.59 -6.87 0.62
C ILE A 160 -7.28 -6.82 1.39
N LEU A 161 -6.53 -7.92 1.38
CA LEU A 161 -5.19 -8.00 1.97
C LEU A 161 -4.11 -7.77 0.90
N PRO A 162 -2.87 -7.43 1.27
CA PRO A 162 -1.80 -7.23 0.29
C PRO A 162 -1.61 -8.42 -0.66
N VAL A 163 -1.74 -9.64 -0.17
CA VAL A 163 -1.65 -10.87 -0.98
C VAL A 163 -2.70 -10.93 -2.11
N ASP A 164 -3.85 -10.32 -1.91
CA ASP A 164 -4.93 -10.29 -2.91
C ASP A 164 -4.60 -9.43 -4.12
N LEU A 165 -3.61 -8.55 -4.01
CA LEU A 165 -3.16 -7.66 -5.08
C LEU A 165 -2.00 -8.24 -5.89
N LEU A 166 -1.46 -9.38 -5.48
CA LEU A 166 -0.40 -10.05 -6.23
C LEU A 166 -0.95 -10.71 -7.49
N PRO A 167 -0.16 -10.73 -8.59
CA PRO A 167 -0.55 -11.38 -9.83
C PRO A 167 -0.93 -12.85 -9.66
#